data_28fb33c472424610404f039abfc8fe7f
#
_entry.id   28fb33c472424610404f039abfc8fe7f
#
_cell.length_a   1.000
_cell.length_b   1.000
_cell.length_c   1.000
_cell.angle_alpha   90.00
_cell.angle_beta   90.00
_cell.angle_gamma   90.00
#
_symmetry.space_group_name_H-M   'P 1'
#
loop_
_entity.id
_entity.type
_entity.pdbx_description
1 polymer ?
#
loop_
_entity_poly.entity_id
_entity_poly.type
_entity_poly.pdbx_seq_one_letter_code
_entity_poly.pdbx_strand_id
1 'polypeptide(L)'
;MKMDLSWLLRMMGDADPGETRVALVDRIHICNELIDQMISTVRRISTDLRPSVLDDLGLIAALDWQLSEFMHHTEIPNEYTTTCEYVNVEMDTAVAVFRIFQEALTNVARHSGATKVAVVIREGERSLFGDESLVLEIRDNGRGITEGKIQDTKSLGLLGMKERVMAFNGEISIFGEPDGGTSVTLTIPKKKREPL
;
A
#
# COMPACT_ATOMS: atom_id res chain seq x y z
N MET A 1 -5.21 -2.93 26.58
CA MET A 1 -5.40 -4.29 26.05
C MET A 1 -5.45 -5.38 27.14
N LYS A 2 -4.42 -5.59 27.99
CA LYS A 2 -4.49 -6.59 29.07
C LYS A 2 -5.60 -6.32 30.10
N MET A 3 -5.87 -5.06 30.42
CA MET A 3 -6.96 -4.64 31.31
C MET A 3 -8.36 -4.85 30.70
N ASP A 4 -8.50 -4.65 29.40
CA ASP A 4 -9.79 -4.80 28.69
C ASP A 4 -10.22 -6.26 28.54
N LEU A 5 -9.28 -7.16 28.26
CA LEU A 5 -9.56 -8.61 28.26
C LEU A 5 -9.95 -9.13 29.65
N SER A 6 -9.28 -8.66 30.68
CA SER A 6 -9.58 -9.04 32.08
C SER A 6 -10.93 -8.53 32.52
N TRP A 7 -11.37 -7.38 32.03
CA TRP A 7 -12.70 -6.81 32.29
C TRP A 7 -13.78 -7.61 31.55
N LEU A 8 -13.55 -7.99 30.28
CA LEU A 8 -14.45 -8.85 29.49
C LEU A 8 -14.67 -10.20 30.18
N LEU A 9 -13.60 -10.83 30.66
CA LEU A 9 -13.69 -12.10 31.40
C LEU A 9 -14.48 -11.97 32.70
N ARG A 10 -14.44 -10.82 33.38
CA ARG A 10 -15.16 -10.54 34.60
C ARG A 10 -16.66 -10.30 34.37
N MET A 11 -17.02 -9.59 33.28
CA MET A 11 -18.42 -9.33 32.91
C MET A 11 -19.17 -10.57 32.43
N MET A 12 -18.47 -11.55 31.85
CA MET A 12 -19.08 -12.83 31.46
C MET A 12 -19.57 -13.69 32.65
N GLY A 13 -19.16 -13.35 33.87
CA GLY A 13 -19.49 -14.12 35.09
C GLY A 13 -20.72 -13.62 35.87
N ASP A 14 -21.10 -12.33 35.78
CA ASP A 14 -21.98 -11.71 36.82
C ASP A 14 -23.14 -10.84 36.30
N ALA A 15 -23.51 -10.78 35.01
CA ALA A 15 -24.45 -9.78 34.53
C ALA A 15 -25.61 -10.31 33.66
N ASP A 16 -26.73 -9.53 33.66
CA ASP A 16 -27.95 -9.71 32.87
C ASP A 16 -27.62 -9.81 31.35
N PRO A 17 -28.15 -10.82 30.62
CA PRO A 17 -27.77 -11.12 29.23
C PRO A 17 -27.97 -10.00 28.22
N GLY A 18 -28.87 -9.06 28.46
CA GLY A 18 -29.21 -7.98 27.53
C GLY A 18 -28.20 -6.79 27.57
N GLU A 19 -27.93 -6.25 28.75
CA GLU A 19 -27.00 -5.13 28.95
C GLU A 19 -25.52 -5.54 28.67
N THR A 20 -25.20 -6.79 29.03
CA THR A 20 -23.88 -7.35 28.80
C THR A 20 -23.54 -7.42 27.31
N ARG A 21 -24.50 -7.72 26.43
CA ARG A 21 -24.28 -7.87 25.00
C ARG A 21 -23.93 -6.53 24.32
N VAL A 22 -24.59 -5.44 24.69
CA VAL A 22 -24.30 -4.11 24.13
C VAL A 22 -22.93 -3.62 24.61
N ALA A 23 -22.63 -3.72 25.90
CA ALA A 23 -21.35 -3.36 26.46
C ALA A 23 -20.19 -4.20 25.88
N LEU A 24 -20.42 -5.47 25.54
CA LEU A 24 -19.45 -6.34 24.90
C LEU A 24 -19.16 -5.90 23.45
N VAL A 25 -20.18 -5.56 22.69
CA VAL A 25 -20.04 -5.07 21.31
C VAL A 25 -19.26 -3.76 21.29
N ASP A 26 -19.58 -2.80 22.16
CA ASP A 26 -18.85 -1.53 22.25
C ASP A 26 -17.37 -1.74 22.63
N ARG A 27 -17.09 -2.67 23.55
CA ARG A 27 -15.72 -2.99 23.91
C ARG A 27 -14.94 -3.69 22.79
N ILE A 28 -15.59 -4.54 22.03
CA ILE A 28 -14.97 -5.16 20.83
C ILE A 28 -14.63 -4.08 19.80
N HIS A 29 -15.50 -3.09 19.59
CA HIS A 29 -15.20 -1.96 18.71
C HIS A 29 -13.98 -1.15 19.20
N ILE A 30 -13.93 -0.81 20.49
CA ILE A 30 -12.79 -0.11 21.08
C ILE A 30 -11.49 -0.94 20.95
N CYS A 31 -11.56 -2.25 21.18
CA CYS A 31 -10.40 -3.13 21.00
C CYS A 31 -9.94 -3.17 19.55
N ASN A 32 -10.85 -3.22 18.59
CA ASN A 32 -10.51 -3.18 17.16
C ASN A 32 -9.85 -1.84 16.79
N GLU A 33 -10.38 -0.71 17.25
CA GLU A 33 -9.75 0.61 17.03
C GLU A 33 -8.34 0.68 17.62
N LEU A 34 -8.14 0.15 18.83
CA LEU A 34 -6.81 0.10 19.46
C LEU A 34 -5.84 -0.82 18.69
N ILE A 35 -6.32 -1.95 18.17
CA ILE A 35 -5.53 -2.84 17.32
C ILE A 35 -5.14 -2.13 16.03
N ASP A 36 -6.06 -1.43 15.39
CA ASP A 36 -5.78 -0.67 14.17
C ASP A 36 -4.78 0.47 14.42
N GLN A 37 -4.86 1.15 15.55
CA GLN A 37 -3.87 2.15 15.98
C GLN A 37 -2.50 1.52 16.25
N MET A 38 -2.43 0.36 16.88
CA MET A 38 -1.17 -0.36 17.09
C MET A 38 -0.58 -0.82 15.76
N ILE A 39 -1.38 -1.39 14.87
CA ILE A 39 -0.94 -1.79 13.53
C ILE A 39 -0.41 -0.58 12.76
N SER A 40 -1.09 0.56 12.81
CA SER A 40 -0.65 1.80 12.15
C SER A 40 0.67 2.32 12.73
N THR A 41 0.84 2.23 14.06
CA THR A 41 2.06 2.64 14.77
C THR A 41 3.24 1.72 14.45
N VAL A 42 3.03 0.40 14.46
CA VAL A 42 4.05 -0.58 14.05
C VAL A 42 4.44 -0.40 12.59
N ARG A 43 3.46 -0.15 11.71
CA ARG A 43 3.72 0.17 10.29
C ARG A 43 4.53 1.45 10.14
N ARG A 44 4.22 2.51 10.89
CA ARG A 44 5.00 3.76 10.89
C ARG A 44 6.43 3.51 11.33
N ILE A 45 6.65 2.77 12.42
CA ILE A 45 7.99 2.39 12.89
C ILE A 45 8.70 1.52 11.85
N SER A 46 8.01 0.56 11.24
CA SER A 46 8.57 -0.25 10.13
C SER A 46 8.81 0.58 8.86
N THR A 47 8.11 1.70 8.69
CA THR A 47 8.32 2.64 7.57
C THR A 47 9.63 3.41 7.77
N ASP A 48 10.03 3.68 9.01
CA ASP A 48 11.32 4.32 9.32
C ASP A 48 12.50 3.33 9.18
N LEU A 49 12.23 2.01 9.20
CA LEU A 49 13.24 0.99 8.93
C LEU A 49 13.34 0.76 7.42
N ARG A 50 14.52 1.05 6.86
CA ARG A 50 14.85 0.80 5.44
C ARG A 50 14.66 -0.69 5.15
N PRO A 51 13.87 -1.07 4.11
CA PRO A 51 13.69 -2.48 3.79
C PRO A 51 15.01 -3.08 3.31
N SER A 52 15.56 -4.04 4.05
CA SER A 52 16.83 -4.72 3.69
C SER A 52 16.76 -5.36 2.29
N VAL A 53 15.58 -5.79 1.88
CA VAL A 53 15.33 -6.36 0.56
C VAL A 53 15.71 -5.40 -0.59
N LEU A 54 15.57 -4.09 -0.39
CA LEU A 54 15.98 -3.09 -1.40
C LEU A 54 17.50 -2.97 -1.51
N ASP A 55 18.21 -3.10 -0.38
CA ASP A 55 19.68 -3.04 -0.37
C ASP A 55 20.30 -4.26 -1.04
N ASP A 56 19.70 -5.44 -0.83
CA ASP A 56 20.23 -6.73 -1.29
C ASP A 56 19.84 -7.05 -2.75
N LEU A 57 18.60 -6.75 -3.14
CA LEU A 57 18.02 -7.20 -4.40
C LEU A 57 17.75 -6.07 -5.41
N GLY A 58 17.75 -4.82 -4.98
CA GLY A 58 17.32 -3.68 -5.79
C GLY A 58 15.81 -3.58 -5.96
N LEU A 59 15.35 -2.49 -6.61
CA LEU A 59 13.94 -2.13 -6.65
C LEU A 59 13.05 -3.17 -7.35
N ILE A 60 13.45 -3.63 -8.55
CA ILE A 60 12.61 -4.54 -9.37
C ILE A 60 12.37 -5.86 -8.64
N ALA A 61 13.42 -6.49 -8.11
CA ALA A 61 13.30 -7.74 -7.39
C ALA A 61 12.58 -7.57 -6.04
N ALA A 62 12.71 -6.42 -5.38
CA ALA A 62 11.98 -6.12 -4.16
C ALA A 62 10.48 -5.98 -4.40
N LEU A 63 10.05 -5.39 -5.52
CA LEU A 63 8.64 -5.28 -5.90
C LEU A 63 8.04 -6.66 -6.22
N ASP A 64 8.77 -7.51 -6.94
CA ASP A 64 8.35 -8.89 -7.24
C ASP A 64 8.22 -9.73 -5.97
N TRP A 65 9.20 -9.64 -5.08
CA TRP A 65 9.14 -10.30 -3.77
C TRP A 65 7.92 -9.83 -2.95
N GLN A 66 7.68 -8.52 -2.87
CA GLN A 66 6.53 -7.97 -2.13
C GLN A 66 5.19 -8.42 -2.73
N LEU A 67 5.10 -8.54 -4.04
CA LEU A 67 3.90 -9.03 -4.72
C LEU A 67 3.67 -10.52 -4.44
N SER A 68 4.73 -11.32 -4.38
CA SER A 68 4.67 -12.73 -3.99
C SER A 68 4.18 -12.91 -2.56
N GLU A 69 4.69 -12.11 -1.61
CA GLU A 69 4.23 -12.07 -0.23
C GLU A 69 2.75 -11.66 -0.13
N PHE A 70 2.34 -10.65 -0.91
CA PHE A 70 0.93 -10.24 -0.98
C PHE A 70 0.02 -11.40 -1.41
N MET A 71 0.36 -12.11 -2.47
CA MET A 71 -0.39 -13.27 -2.95
C MET A 71 -0.47 -14.37 -1.89
N HIS A 72 0.65 -14.64 -1.21
CA HIS A 72 0.70 -15.68 -0.17
C HIS A 72 -0.23 -15.37 1.02
N HIS A 73 -0.37 -14.08 1.38
CA HIS A 73 -1.19 -13.65 2.53
C HIS A 73 -2.66 -13.42 2.20
N THR A 74 -2.99 -13.06 0.96
CA THR A 74 -4.36 -12.67 0.56
C THR A 74 -5.05 -13.71 -0.29
N GLU A 75 -4.30 -14.66 -0.85
CA GLU A 75 -4.76 -15.64 -1.85
C GLU A 75 -5.30 -14.97 -3.14
N ILE A 76 -5.08 -13.66 -3.33
CA ILE A 76 -5.46 -12.93 -4.54
C ILE A 76 -4.40 -13.19 -5.61
N PRO A 77 -4.75 -13.86 -6.73
CA PRO A 77 -3.82 -14.11 -7.82
C PRO A 77 -3.34 -12.80 -8.45
N ASN A 78 -2.07 -12.79 -8.83
CA ASN A 78 -1.47 -11.64 -9.49
C ASN A 78 -0.89 -12.00 -10.86
N GLU A 79 -0.79 -11.00 -11.73
CA GLU A 79 -0.02 -11.02 -12.97
C GLU A 79 1.10 -10.00 -12.85
N TYR A 80 2.34 -10.44 -12.98
CA TYR A 80 3.51 -9.58 -12.97
C TYR A 80 4.17 -9.56 -14.34
N THR A 81 4.35 -8.37 -14.89
CA THR A 81 5.01 -8.17 -16.17
C THR A 81 6.05 -7.07 -16.02
N THR A 82 7.28 -7.36 -16.39
CA THR A 82 8.35 -6.36 -16.43
C THR A 82 9.18 -6.46 -17.71
N THR A 83 9.53 -5.31 -18.26
CA THR A 83 10.51 -5.19 -19.35
C THR A 83 11.89 -4.76 -18.85
N CYS A 84 12.02 -4.57 -17.53
CA CYS A 84 13.24 -4.07 -16.89
C CYS A 84 13.77 -5.12 -15.92
N GLU A 85 14.99 -5.61 -16.15
CA GLU A 85 15.69 -6.47 -15.18
C GLU A 85 16.30 -5.65 -14.04
N TYR A 86 16.72 -4.44 -14.34
CA TYR A 86 17.36 -3.52 -13.39
C TYR A 86 16.97 -2.07 -13.70
N VAL A 87 16.82 -1.28 -12.66
CA VAL A 87 16.59 0.16 -12.78
C VAL A 87 17.56 0.93 -11.88
N ASN A 88 18.20 1.95 -12.46
CA ASN A 88 19.06 2.85 -11.71
C ASN A 88 18.25 4.04 -11.20
N VAL A 89 17.85 3.98 -9.94
CA VAL A 89 17.19 5.07 -9.21
C VAL A 89 17.97 5.36 -7.94
N GLU A 90 17.82 6.57 -7.40
CA GLU A 90 18.36 6.88 -6.09
C GLU A 90 17.72 6.02 -5.01
N MET A 91 18.46 5.68 -3.97
CA MET A 91 17.97 4.78 -2.94
C MET A 91 16.75 5.34 -2.21
N ASP A 92 16.71 6.62 -1.93
CA ASP A 92 15.57 7.27 -1.29
C ASP A 92 14.31 7.19 -2.19
N THR A 93 14.50 7.32 -3.50
CA THR A 93 13.45 7.09 -4.50
C THR A 93 13.00 5.63 -4.48
N ALA A 94 13.92 4.67 -4.45
CA ALA A 94 13.57 3.24 -4.38
C ALA A 94 12.75 2.92 -3.12
N VAL A 95 13.13 3.47 -1.97
CA VAL A 95 12.38 3.33 -0.71
C VAL A 95 10.98 3.94 -0.84
N ALA A 96 10.87 5.15 -1.39
CA ALA A 96 9.58 5.82 -1.57
C ALA A 96 8.65 5.02 -2.49
N VAL A 97 9.17 4.54 -3.64
CA VAL A 97 8.42 3.72 -4.60
C VAL A 97 7.96 2.41 -3.96
N PHE A 98 8.83 1.72 -3.24
CA PHE A 98 8.50 0.49 -2.53
C PHE A 98 7.36 0.72 -1.52
N ARG A 99 7.39 1.84 -0.78
CA ARG A 99 6.33 2.19 0.17
C ARG A 99 5.00 2.53 -0.50
N ILE A 100 5.04 3.21 -1.65
CA ILE A 100 3.84 3.48 -2.43
C ILE A 100 3.24 2.16 -2.94
N PHE A 101 4.08 1.22 -3.40
CA PHE A 101 3.67 -0.10 -3.83
C PHE A 101 3.00 -0.90 -2.70
N GLN A 102 3.61 -0.93 -1.52
CA GLN A 102 3.03 -1.59 -0.33
C GLN A 102 1.66 -1.00 0.05
N GLU A 103 1.52 0.33 0.00
CA GLU A 103 0.25 1.00 0.30
C GLU A 103 -0.81 0.67 -0.75
N ALA A 104 -0.45 0.66 -2.04
CA ALA A 104 -1.36 0.28 -3.11
C ALA A 104 -1.87 -1.16 -2.92
N LEU A 105 -1.00 -2.13 -2.66
CA LEU A 105 -1.39 -3.52 -2.39
C LEU A 105 -2.23 -3.64 -1.10
N THR A 106 -1.92 -2.85 -0.08
CA THR A 106 -2.74 -2.81 1.15
C THR A 106 -4.15 -2.30 0.87
N ASN A 107 -4.29 -1.29 0.01
CA ASN A 107 -5.58 -0.76 -0.41
C ASN A 107 -6.38 -1.81 -1.20
N VAL A 108 -5.73 -2.58 -2.06
CA VAL A 108 -6.36 -3.72 -2.73
C VAL A 108 -6.88 -4.73 -1.70
N ALA A 109 -6.04 -5.22 -0.79
CA ALA A 109 -6.41 -6.23 0.20
C ALA A 109 -7.58 -5.80 1.10
N ARG A 110 -7.59 -4.52 1.52
CA ARG A 110 -8.55 -4.03 2.51
C ARG A 110 -9.83 -3.47 1.91
N HIS A 111 -9.75 -2.92 0.71
CA HIS A 111 -10.80 -2.02 0.23
C HIS A 111 -11.38 -2.38 -1.14
N SER A 112 -10.67 -3.15 -1.97
CA SER A 112 -11.13 -3.35 -3.35
C SER A 112 -12.19 -4.44 -3.49
N GLY A 113 -12.11 -5.52 -2.71
CA GLY A 113 -12.85 -6.75 -2.96
C GLY A 113 -12.41 -7.42 -4.28
N ALA A 114 -11.19 -7.13 -4.75
CA ALA A 114 -10.66 -7.67 -5.98
C ALA A 114 -10.39 -9.17 -5.89
N THR A 115 -10.52 -9.83 -7.03
CA THR A 115 -10.16 -11.24 -7.21
C THR A 115 -8.90 -11.42 -8.05
N LYS A 116 -8.29 -10.32 -8.50
CA LYS A 116 -7.06 -10.32 -9.31
C LYS A 116 -6.37 -8.96 -9.23
N VAL A 117 -5.03 -8.99 -9.24
CA VAL A 117 -4.17 -7.80 -9.35
C VAL A 117 -3.22 -7.99 -10.53
N ALA A 118 -3.01 -6.95 -11.32
CA ALA A 118 -1.99 -6.91 -12.36
C ALA A 118 -0.97 -5.83 -12.01
N VAL A 119 0.32 -6.14 -12.15
CA VAL A 119 1.43 -5.21 -11.95
C VAL A 119 2.29 -5.20 -13.21
N VAL A 120 2.50 -4.02 -13.76
CA VAL A 120 3.32 -3.80 -14.96
C VAL A 120 4.43 -2.81 -14.62
N ILE A 121 5.67 -3.19 -14.93
CA ILE A 121 6.83 -2.31 -14.82
C ILE A 121 7.45 -2.18 -16.21
N ARG A 122 7.57 -0.96 -16.70
CA ARG A 122 8.12 -0.70 -18.02
C ARG A 122 8.91 0.60 -18.05
N GLU A 123 9.75 0.75 -19.06
CA GLU A 123 10.34 2.04 -19.34
C GLU A 123 9.26 3.03 -19.76
N GLY A 124 9.33 4.25 -19.23
CA GLY A 124 8.48 5.35 -19.64
C GLY A 124 9.00 5.99 -20.93
N GLU A 125 8.16 6.82 -21.53
CA GLU A 125 8.57 7.64 -22.69
C GLU A 125 9.65 8.63 -22.24
N ARG A 126 10.62 8.87 -23.14
CA ARG A 126 11.61 9.92 -22.92
C ARG A 126 10.92 11.28 -22.90
N SER A 127 11.22 12.08 -21.89
CA SER A 127 10.75 13.46 -21.86
C SER A 127 11.34 14.25 -23.05
N LEU A 128 10.74 15.37 -23.39
CA LEU A 128 11.27 16.29 -24.40
C LEU A 128 12.70 16.79 -24.06
N PHE A 129 13.10 16.69 -22.80
CA PHE A 129 14.43 17.04 -22.30
C PHE A 129 15.40 15.85 -22.24
N GLY A 130 14.97 14.68 -22.75
CA GLY A 130 15.79 13.46 -22.83
C GLY A 130 15.86 12.67 -21.52
N ASP A 131 15.07 13.04 -20.51
CA ASP A 131 15.05 12.33 -19.23
C ASP A 131 14.33 10.99 -19.38
N GLU A 132 14.94 9.93 -18.89
CA GLU A 132 14.36 8.59 -18.86
C GLU A 132 13.51 8.41 -17.59
N SER A 133 12.41 7.67 -17.71
CA SER A 133 11.55 7.34 -16.59
C SER A 133 11.25 5.85 -16.53
N LEU A 134 10.77 5.40 -15.39
CA LEU A 134 10.19 4.09 -15.18
C LEU A 134 8.70 4.29 -14.87
N VAL A 135 7.85 3.45 -15.41
CA VAL A 135 6.41 3.43 -15.13
C VAL A 135 6.10 2.15 -14.39
N LEU A 136 5.51 2.29 -13.20
CA LEU A 136 4.93 1.21 -12.41
C LEU A 136 3.41 1.39 -12.41
N GLU A 137 2.69 0.39 -12.90
CA GLU A 137 1.23 0.35 -12.89
C GLU A 137 0.75 -0.82 -12.04
N ILE A 138 -0.19 -0.55 -11.13
CA ILE A 138 -0.86 -1.54 -10.29
C ILE A 138 -2.34 -1.42 -10.57
N ARG A 139 -2.98 -2.49 -11.03
CA ARG A 139 -4.41 -2.52 -11.37
C ARG A 139 -5.10 -3.68 -10.67
N ASP A 140 -6.18 -3.39 -9.97
CA ASP A 140 -7.10 -4.38 -9.44
C ASP A 140 -8.40 -4.44 -10.25
N ASN A 141 -9.14 -5.54 -10.12
CA ASN A 141 -10.45 -5.74 -10.74
C ASN A 141 -11.60 -5.62 -9.73
N GLY A 142 -11.42 -4.87 -8.65
CA GLY A 142 -12.40 -4.73 -7.59
C GLY A 142 -13.48 -3.68 -7.89
N ARG A 143 -14.11 -3.17 -6.84
CA ARG A 143 -15.21 -2.19 -6.92
C ARG A 143 -14.81 -0.79 -7.38
N GLY A 144 -13.51 -0.53 -7.52
CA GLY A 144 -12.98 0.78 -7.87
C GLY A 144 -13.01 1.80 -6.73
N ILE A 145 -12.46 2.98 -7.02
CA ILE A 145 -12.42 4.13 -6.11
C ILE A 145 -13.09 5.33 -6.78
N THR A 146 -13.93 6.06 -6.03
CA THR A 146 -14.60 7.26 -6.53
C THR A 146 -13.70 8.49 -6.45
N GLU A 147 -13.90 9.47 -7.36
CA GLU A 147 -13.17 10.75 -7.33
C GLU A 147 -13.24 11.44 -5.96
N GLY A 148 -14.40 11.45 -5.33
CA GLY A 148 -14.56 12.03 -3.99
C GLY A 148 -13.64 11.42 -2.94
N LYS A 149 -13.38 10.10 -3.01
CA LYS A 149 -12.41 9.42 -2.13
C LYS A 149 -10.96 9.71 -2.49
N ILE A 150 -10.66 9.90 -3.77
CA ILE A 150 -9.30 10.26 -4.23
C ILE A 150 -8.93 11.68 -3.76
N GLN A 151 -9.92 12.57 -3.63
CA GLN A 151 -9.74 13.96 -3.20
C GLN A 151 -9.90 14.13 -1.68
N ASP A 152 -10.38 13.13 -0.97
CA ASP A 152 -10.62 13.20 0.48
C ASP A 152 -9.30 13.25 1.25
N THR A 153 -9.02 14.38 1.88
CA THR A 153 -7.84 14.61 2.73
C THR A 153 -7.78 13.69 3.96
N LYS A 154 -8.88 13.03 4.31
CA LYS A 154 -8.92 12.03 5.39
C LYS A 154 -8.38 10.67 4.95
N SER A 155 -8.19 10.44 3.66
CA SER A 155 -7.58 9.25 3.10
C SER A 155 -6.06 9.30 3.27
N LEU A 156 -5.56 9.08 4.50
CA LEU A 156 -4.15 9.20 4.87
C LEU A 156 -3.21 8.37 3.97
N GLY A 157 -3.65 7.20 3.52
CA GLY A 157 -2.86 6.35 2.61
C GLY A 157 -2.65 7.00 1.24
N LEU A 158 -3.72 7.53 0.62
CA LEU A 158 -3.63 8.20 -0.68
C LEU A 158 -2.83 9.50 -0.59
N LEU A 159 -3.03 10.27 0.47
CA LEU A 159 -2.26 11.48 0.72
C LEU A 159 -0.77 11.15 0.88
N GLY A 160 -0.44 10.15 1.70
CA GLY A 160 0.94 9.71 1.90
C GLY A 160 1.62 9.20 0.62
N MET A 161 0.89 8.56 -0.30
CA MET A 161 1.43 8.20 -1.61
C MET A 161 1.77 9.44 -2.45
N LYS A 162 0.87 10.44 -2.50
CA LYS A 162 1.10 11.70 -3.23
C LYS A 162 2.29 12.49 -2.67
N GLU A 163 2.40 12.60 -1.35
CA GLU A 163 3.52 13.29 -0.70
C GLU A 163 4.87 12.61 -0.99
N ARG A 164 4.92 11.28 -0.95
CA ARG A 164 6.14 10.53 -1.27
C ARG A 164 6.58 10.70 -2.71
N VAL A 165 5.64 10.76 -3.66
CA VAL A 165 5.96 11.00 -5.08
C VAL A 165 6.62 12.34 -5.29
N MET A 166 6.14 13.39 -4.62
CA MET A 166 6.70 14.74 -4.72
C MET A 166 8.17 14.78 -4.25
N ALA A 167 8.56 13.94 -3.29
CA ALA A 167 9.91 13.91 -2.74
C ALA A 167 11.00 13.52 -3.78
N PHE A 168 10.63 12.83 -4.86
CA PHE A 168 11.56 12.46 -5.93
C PHE A 168 11.17 13.00 -7.32
N ASN A 169 10.32 14.04 -7.37
CA ASN A 169 9.83 14.65 -8.61
C ASN A 169 9.16 13.64 -9.57
N GLY A 170 8.48 12.65 -9.02
CA GLY A 170 7.69 11.69 -9.78
C GLY A 170 6.25 12.18 -9.98
N GLU A 171 5.48 11.35 -10.67
CA GLU A 171 4.05 11.59 -10.88
C GLU A 171 3.26 10.37 -10.43
N ILE A 172 2.08 10.58 -9.84
CA ILE A 172 1.13 9.52 -9.51
C ILE A 172 -0.25 9.87 -10.05
N SER A 173 -0.84 8.91 -10.75
CA SER A 173 -2.23 8.95 -11.20
C SER A 173 -2.99 7.81 -10.55
N ILE A 174 -4.14 8.11 -9.97
CA ILE A 174 -5.04 7.13 -9.38
C ILE A 174 -6.39 7.29 -10.08
N PHE A 175 -6.82 6.22 -10.71
CA PHE A 175 -8.08 6.18 -11.46
C PHE A 175 -8.88 4.96 -11.03
N GLY A 176 -10.19 5.12 -10.90
CA GLY A 176 -11.09 4.01 -10.58
C GLY A 176 -12.45 4.22 -11.22
N GLU A 177 -13.02 3.13 -11.70
CA GLU A 177 -14.39 3.08 -12.19
C GLU A 177 -15.25 2.24 -11.22
N PRO A 178 -16.50 2.61 -11.00
CA PRO A 178 -17.42 1.76 -10.25
C PRO A 178 -17.48 0.36 -10.90
N ASP A 179 -17.19 -0.67 -10.11
CA ASP A 179 -17.12 -2.08 -10.54
C ASP A 179 -16.10 -2.37 -11.67
N GLY A 180 -15.24 -1.40 -12.00
CA GLY A 180 -14.18 -1.50 -13.01
C GLY A 180 -12.78 -1.64 -12.43
N GLY A 181 -12.66 -1.62 -11.10
CA GLY A 181 -11.39 -1.70 -10.38
C GLY A 181 -10.69 -0.36 -10.23
N THR A 182 -9.49 -0.42 -9.66
CA THR A 182 -8.62 0.76 -9.47
C THR A 182 -7.29 0.56 -10.18
N SER A 183 -6.80 1.61 -10.85
CA SER A 183 -5.45 1.69 -11.40
C SER A 183 -4.66 2.77 -10.69
N VAL A 184 -3.47 2.41 -10.23
CA VAL A 184 -2.47 3.33 -9.67
C VAL A 184 -1.28 3.30 -10.60
N THR A 185 -0.98 4.43 -11.25
CA THR A 185 0.16 4.57 -12.15
C THR A 185 1.17 5.55 -11.55
N LEU A 186 2.41 5.12 -11.44
CA LEU A 186 3.52 5.87 -10.90
C LEU A 186 4.58 6.07 -11.98
N THR A 187 4.96 7.32 -12.24
CA THR A 187 6.07 7.68 -13.12
C THR A 187 7.26 8.11 -12.27
N ILE A 188 8.38 7.42 -12.43
CA ILE A 188 9.57 7.54 -11.59
C ILE A 188 10.72 8.04 -12.47
N PRO A 189 11.34 9.20 -12.19
CA PRO A 189 12.52 9.66 -12.92
C PRO A 189 13.70 8.73 -12.65
N LYS A 190 14.41 8.32 -13.70
CA LYS A 190 15.66 7.57 -13.58
C LYS A 190 16.81 8.52 -13.27
N LYS A 191 17.79 8.05 -12.54
CA LYS A 191 19.03 8.77 -12.35
C LYS A 191 19.77 8.88 -13.69
N LYS A 192 20.19 10.09 -14.06
CA LYS A 192 21.03 10.26 -15.26
C LYS A 192 22.28 9.39 -15.12
N ARG A 193 22.60 8.62 -16.17
CA ARG A 193 23.90 7.95 -16.25
C ARG A 193 24.96 9.04 -16.34
N GLU A 194 25.86 9.09 -15.36
CA GLU A 194 27.06 9.89 -15.51
C GLU A 194 27.82 9.31 -16.70
N PRO A 195 28.25 10.15 -17.67
CA PRO A 195 29.13 9.68 -18.74
C PRO A 195 30.44 9.18 -18.12
N LEU A 196 30.86 7.98 -18.52
CA LEU A 196 32.18 7.38 -18.19
C LEU A 196 33.29 8.24 -18.73
#